data_0c7cd13aff478f2de7d67c0f3092efe1
#
_entry.id   0c7cd13aff478f2de7d67c0f3092efe1
#
_cell.length_a   1.000
_cell.length_b   1.000
_cell.length_c   1.000
_cell.angle_alpha   90.00
_cell.angle_beta   90.00
_cell.angle_gamma   90.00
#
_symmetry.space_group_name_H-M   'P 1'
#
loop_
_entity.id
_entity.type
_entity.pdbx_description
1 polymer ?
#
loop_
_entity_poly.entity_id
_entity_poly.type
_entity_poly.pdbx_seq_one_letter_code
_entity_poly.pdbx_strand_id
1 'polypeptide(L)'
;MTENVKQGFYEFMSMQALTFKDPITLVGGAYVSTENFKASTQFASNIVAADGGANTCLQYGVKPDAVIGDLDSIKEKSKVQIEDDRIHFVSSQDDTDFEKSLNRINAPLIIGVGFLGERVDHQMAVQTALVKHYKKKILLFGEHDIVFLTPPEFSLTLENDCRVSLYPMAKCTVVSKGLKWKTEDIVFSPLNTIGTSNCTTEDKICLLYTSDAADDTDS
;
A
#
# COMPACT_ATOMS: atom_id res chain seq x y z
N MET A 1 13.72 27.18 -20.32
CA MET A 1 14.21 26.78 -19.01
C MET A 1 15.37 25.83 -19.25
N THR A 2 16.56 26.07 -18.70
CA THR A 2 17.71 25.17 -18.84
C THR A 2 17.47 23.89 -18.03
N GLU A 3 18.07 22.76 -18.43
CA GLU A 3 17.94 21.48 -17.74
C GLU A 3 18.24 21.57 -16.23
N ASN A 4 19.28 22.32 -15.84
CA ASN A 4 19.65 22.56 -14.45
C ASN A 4 18.57 23.28 -13.65
N VAL A 5 17.82 24.20 -14.27
CA VAL A 5 16.72 24.93 -13.59
C VAL A 5 15.50 24.02 -13.43
N LYS A 6 15.24 23.14 -14.41
CA LYS A 6 14.21 22.11 -14.30
C LYS A 6 14.55 21.12 -13.18
N GLN A 7 15.79 20.65 -13.11
CA GLN A 7 16.24 19.73 -12.09
C GLN A 7 16.14 20.33 -10.67
N GLY A 8 16.58 21.57 -10.47
CA GLY A 8 16.43 22.27 -9.20
C GLY A 8 14.96 22.51 -8.81
N PHE A 9 14.07 22.74 -9.79
CA PHE A 9 12.64 22.86 -9.55
C PHE A 9 12.03 21.51 -9.12
N TYR A 10 12.40 20.41 -9.78
CA TYR A 10 11.96 19.08 -9.39
C TYR A 10 12.47 18.67 -8.00
N GLU A 11 13.72 18.98 -7.66
CA GLU A 11 14.27 18.74 -6.33
C GLU A 11 13.51 19.54 -5.26
N PHE A 12 13.22 20.82 -5.52
CA PHE A 12 12.42 21.64 -4.60
C PHE A 12 11.00 21.11 -4.41
N MET A 13 10.29 20.77 -5.49
CA MET A 13 8.97 20.17 -5.43
C MET A 13 8.99 18.81 -4.73
N SER A 14 10.07 18.04 -4.93
CA SER A 14 10.25 16.74 -4.29
C SER A 14 10.42 16.81 -2.78
N MET A 15 10.77 17.94 -2.20
CA MET A 15 10.93 18.12 -0.75
C MET A 15 9.59 18.35 -0.03
N GLN A 16 8.50 18.66 -0.75
CA GLN A 16 7.20 18.90 -0.14
C GLN A 16 6.38 17.61 0.00
N ALA A 17 5.86 17.38 1.20
CA ALA A 17 4.90 16.31 1.42
C ALA A 17 3.58 16.66 0.74
N LEU A 18 3.04 15.72 -0.03
CA LEU A 18 1.70 15.79 -0.61
C LEU A 18 0.66 15.49 0.48
N THR A 19 -0.10 16.50 0.87
CA THR A 19 -1.12 16.36 1.91
C THR A 19 -2.51 16.40 1.31
N PHE A 20 -3.26 15.33 1.55
CA PHE A 20 -4.65 15.18 1.13
C PHE A 20 -5.57 15.18 2.35
N LYS A 21 -6.71 15.87 2.23
CA LYS A 21 -7.76 15.88 3.28
C LYS A 21 -8.65 14.63 3.21
N ASP A 22 -8.77 14.06 2.02
CA ASP A 22 -9.59 12.90 1.70
C ASP A 22 -8.73 11.67 1.37
N PRO A 23 -9.29 10.45 1.41
CA PRO A 23 -8.61 9.26 0.94
C PRO A 23 -8.05 9.39 -0.47
N ILE A 24 -6.96 8.67 -0.75
CA ILE A 24 -6.35 8.64 -2.08
C ILE A 24 -6.26 7.22 -2.63
N THR A 25 -6.29 7.12 -3.96
CA THR A 25 -5.85 5.92 -4.69
C THR A 25 -4.39 6.10 -5.10
N LEU A 26 -3.51 5.22 -4.63
CA LEU A 26 -2.11 5.13 -5.05
C LEU A 26 -1.98 4.00 -6.08
N VAL A 27 -1.53 4.33 -7.29
CA VAL A 27 -1.45 3.41 -8.42
C VAL A 27 0.01 3.02 -8.67
N GLY A 28 0.32 1.74 -8.59
CA GLY A 28 1.62 1.16 -8.90
C GLY A 28 1.74 0.65 -10.34
N GLY A 29 2.92 0.12 -10.67
CA GLY A 29 3.27 -0.30 -12.04
C GLY A 29 2.83 -1.72 -12.42
N ALA A 30 2.41 -2.57 -11.46
CA ALA A 30 1.92 -3.91 -11.76
C ALA A 30 0.50 -3.89 -12.38
N TYR A 31 0.06 -5.04 -12.86
CA TYR A 31 -1.28 -5.17 -13.45
C TYR A 31 -2.39 -4.78 -12.47
N VAL A 32 -3.38 -4.06 -12.96
CA VAL A 32 -4.59 -3.67 -12.24
C VAL A 32 -5.80 -3.95 -13.13
N SER A 33 -6.75 -4.73 -12.66
CA SER A 33 -8.01 -4.94 -13.39
C SER A 33 -8.88 -3.68 -13.41
N THR A 34 -9.78 -3.63 -14.38
CA THR A 34 -10.75 -2.52 -14.50
C THR A 34 -11.64 -2.41 -13.26
N GLU A 35 -12.01 -3.54 -12.68
CA GLU A 35 -12.81 -3.64 -11.46
C GLU A 35 -12.09 -3.01 -10.28
N ASN A 36 -10.84 -3.40 -10.04
CA ASN A 36 -10.03 -2.88 -8.93
C ASN A 36 -9.71 -1.39 -9.10
N PHE A 37 -9.40 -0.96 -10.32
CA PHE A 37 -9.17 0.46 -10.60
C PHE A 37 -10.41 1.30 -10.34
N LYS A 38 -11.58 0.85 -10.83
CA LYS A 38 -12.86 1.54 -10.59
C LYS A 38 -13.24 1.53 -9.12
N ALA A 39 -13.15 0.39 -8.44
CA ALA A 39 -13.48 0.27 -7.03
C ALA A 39 -12.63 1.23 -6.18
N SER A 40 -11.32 1.23 -6.38
CA SER A 40 -10.41 2.11 -5.63
C SER A 40 -10.69 3.59 -5.87
N THR A 41 -10.87 4.01 -7.13
CA THR A 41 -11.10 5.41 -7.50
C THR A 41 -12.50 5.92 -7.14
N GLN A 42 -13.50 5.04 -7.00
CA GLN A 42 -14.80 5.39 -6.45
C GLN A 42 -14.73 5.69 -4.94
N PHE A 43 -13.91 4.95 -4.19
CA PHE A 43 -13.68 5.20 -2.77
C PHE A 43 -12.76 6.38 -2.51
N ALA A 44 -11.76 6.58 -3.36
CA ALA A 44 -10.69 7.54 -3.18
C ALA A 44 -10.36 8.20 -4.52
N SER A 45 -11.03 9.29 -4.81
CA SER A 45 -11.00 9.98 -6.12
C SER A 45 -9.72 10.77 -6.39
N ASN A 46 -8.95 11.13 -5.36
CA ASN A 46 -7.61 11.70 -5.56
C ASN A 46 -6.66 10.59 -5.97
N ILE A 47 -5.99 10.75 -7.10
CA ILE A 47 -5.18 9.68 -7.70
C ILE A 47 -3.71 10.10 -7.73
N VAL A 48 -2.87 9.32 -7.06
CA VAL A 48 -1.41 9.47 -7.10
C VAL A 48 -0.82 8.25 -7.81
N ALA A 49 0.10 8.48 -8.73
CA ALA A 49 0.81 7.40 -9.39
C ALA A 49 2.23 7.24 -8.83
N ALA A 50 2.63 6.01 -8.52
CA ALA A 50 3.99 5.66 -8.21
C ALA A 50 4.68 5.24 -9.50
N ASP A 51 5.57 6.09 -10.01
CA ASP A 51 6.36 5.92 -11.23
C ASP A 51 5.54 5.32 -12.40
N GLY A 52 5.83 4.08 -12.81
CA GLY A 52 5.14 3.35 -13.89
C GLY A 52 3.62 3.27 -13.75
N GLY A 53 3.07 3.47 -12.55
CA GLY A 53 1.62 3.56 -12.31
C GLY A 53 0.93 4.67 -13.10
N ALA A 54 1.69 5.70 -13.51
CA ALA A 54 1.18 6.74 -14.41
C ALA A 54 0.70 6.18 -15.76
N ASN A 55 1.37 5.14 -16.27
CA ASN A 55 0.93 4.48 -17.52
C ASN A 55 -0.43 3.81 -17.34
N THR A 56 -0.66 3.20 -16.18
CA THR A 56 -1.93 2.54 -15.82
C THR A 56 -3.05 3.57 -15.73
N CYS A 57 -2.83 4.70 -15.03
CA CYS A 57 -3.80 5.79 -14.97
C CYS A 57 -4.23 6.26 -16.35
N LEU A 58 -3.25 6.56 -17.24
CA LEU A 58 -3.52 7.05 -18.59
C LEU A 58 -4.18 5.98 -19.48
N GLN A 59 -3.88 4.70 -19.26
CA GLN A 59 -4.55 3.59 -19.97
C GLN A 59 -6.05 3.56 -19.63
N TYR A 60 -6.42 3.90 -18.40
CA TYR A 60 -7.82 4.03 -17.96
C TYR A 60 -8.43 5.42 -18.27
N GLY A 61 -7.73 6.27 -19.02
CA GLY A 61 -8.20 7.59 -19.42
C GLY A 61 -8.22 8.60 -18.29
N VAL A 62 -7.47 8.36 -17.22
CA VAL A 62 -7.39 9.23 -16.04
C VAL A 62 -6.01 9.85 -15.92
N LYS A 63 -5.95 11.17 -15.71
CA LYS A 63 -4.71 11.85 -15.37
C LYS A 63 -4.53 11.82 -13.85
N PRO A 64 -3.39 11.34 -13.32
CA PRO A 64 -3.14 11.39 -11.89
C PRO A 64 -2.96 12.84 -11.41
N ASP A 65 -3.33 13.10 -10.15
CA ASP A 65 -3.14 14.40 -9.49
C ASP A 65 -1.67 14.65 -9.17
N ALA A 66 -0.89 13.57 -8.93
CA ALA A 66 0.54 13.62 -8.74
C ALA A 66 1.20 12.32 -9.23
N VAL A 67 2.47 12.42 -9.65
CA VAL A 67 3.33 11.27 -10.01
C VAL A 67 4.60 11.37 -9.18
N ILE A 68 4.94 10.28 -8.46
CA ILE A 68 6.11 10.20 -7.57
C ILE A 68 7.03 9.11 -8.08
N GLY A 69 8.31 9.39 -8.32
CA GLY A 69 9.31 8.42 -8.76
C GLY A 69 10.48 9.04 -9.48
N ASP A 70 11.37 8.21 -10.01
CA ASP A 70 12.49 8.65 -10.86
C ASP A 70 12.11 8.73 -12.36
N LEU A 71 10.88 8.37 -12.68
CA LEU A 71 10.25 8.49 -14.00
C LEU A 71 10.87 7.59 -15.07
N ASP A 72 11.65 6.60 -14.69
CA ASP A 72 12.34 5.71 -15.62
C ASP A 72 11.39 4.65 -16.24
N SER A 73 10.35 4.26 -15.52
CA SER A 73 9.33 3.30 -15.95
C SER A 73 8.15 3.95 -16.69
N ILE A 74 8.12 5.28 -16.81
CA ILE A 74 7.06 5.99 -17.53
C ILE A 74 7.37 6.01 -19.03
N LYS A 75 6.43 5.51 -19.85
CA LYS A 75 6.55 5.54 -21.30
C LYS A 75 6.57 6.99 -21.81
N GLU A 76 7.40 7.29 -22.83
CA GLU A 76 7.53 8.64 -23.39
C GLU A 76 6.17 9.26 -23.79
N LYS A 77 5.28 8.48 -24.40
CA LYS A 77 3.92 8.91 -24.75
C LYS A 77 3.06 9.29 -23.54
N SER A 78 3.38 8.75 -22.38
CA SER A 78 2.70 9.06 -21.11
C SER A 78 3.28 10.32 -20.47
N LYS A 79 4.60 10.49 -20.51
CA LYS A 79 5.28 11.69 -19.98
C LYS A 79 4.73 12.98 -20.59
N VAL A 80 4.47 12.98 -21.89
CA VAL A 80 3.92 14.15 -22.61
C VAL A 80 2.50 14.54 -22.18
N GLN A 81 1.77 13.62 -21.53
CA GLN A 81 0.38 13.83 -21.12
C GLN A 81 0.25 14.29 -19.65
N ILE A 82 1.37 14.29 -18.91
CA ILE A 82 1.41 14.69 -17.49
C ILE A 82 2.02 16.08 -17.41
N GLU A 83 1.32 16.98 -16.74
CA GLU A 83 1.78 18.34 -16.50
C GLU A 83 2.99 18.34 -15.55
N ASP A 84 4.01 19.17 -15.83
CA ASP A 84 5.27 19.22 -15.09
C ASP A 84 5.07 19.51 -13.58
N ASP A 85 4.04 20.26 -13.20
CA ASP A 85 3.70 20.63 -11.82
C ASP A 85 3.11 19.46 -11.01
N ARG A 86 2.71 18.37 -11.69
CA ARG A 86 2.25 17.13 -11.06
C ARG A 86 3.36 16.11 -10.83
N ILE A 87 4.56 16.40 -11.31
CA ILE A 87 5.71 15.48 -11.21
C ILE A 87 6.51 15.78 -9.95
N HIS A 88 6.62 14.79 -9.08
CA HIS A 88 7.41 14.81 -7.86
C HIS A 88 8.59 13.84 -8.02
N PHE A 89 9.67 14.33 -8.58
CA PHE A 89 10.87 13.54 -8.86
C PHE A 89 11.55 13.07 -7.57
N VAL A 90 11.90 11.79 -7.48
CA VAL A 90 12.63 11.18 -6.37
C VAL A 90 13.74 10.30 -6.91
N SER A 91 14.98 10.76 -6.80
CA SER A 91 16.16 10.07 -7.35
C SER A 91 16.69 8.92 -6.49
N SER A 92 16.15 8.71 -5.27
CA SER A 92 16.61 7.62 -4.39
C SER A 92 16.49 6.27 -5.10
N GLN A 93 17.56 5.48 -5.04
CA GLN A 93 17.58 4.09 -5.53
C GLN A 93 17.50 3.06 -4.38
N ASP A 94 17.50 3.54 -3.14
CA ASP A 94 17.47 2.67 -1.95
C ASP A 94 16.06 2.21 -1.60
N ASP A 95 15.03 2.97 -2.05
CA ASP A 95 13.62 2.72 -1.79
C ASP A 95 12.88 2.26 -3.03
N THR A 96 11.88 1.41 -2.87
CA THR A 96 10.91 1.10 -3.94
C THR A 96 10.00 2.30 -4.21
N ASP A 97 9.38 2.36 -5.40
CA ASP A 97 8.46 3.45 -5.74
C ASP A 97 7.25 3.52 -4.79
N PHE A 98 6.84 2.38 -4.25
CA PHE A 98 5.83 2.33 -3.19
C PHE A 98 6.32 3.04 -1.93
N GLU A 99 7.52 2.74 -1.44
CA GLU A 99 8.10 3.36 -0.24
C GLU A 99 8.41 4.84 -0.47
N LYS A 100 8.97 5.21 -1.64
CA LYS A 100 9.15 6.60 -2.08
C LYS A 100 7.83 7.39 -1.98
N SER A 101 6.73 6.77 -2.44
CA SER A 101 5.40 7.37 -2.39
C SER A 101 4.88 7.51 -0.96
N LEU A 102 5.00 6.47 -0.13
CA LEU A 102 4.57 6.52 1.26
C LEU A 102 5.32 7.57 2.08
N ASN A 103 6.60 7.79 1.80
CA ASN A 103 7.41 8.84 2.44
C ASN A 103 6.92 10.26 2.12
N ARG A 104 6.24 10.44 0.98
CA ARG A 104 5.79 11.75 0.48
C ARG A 104 4.32 12.04 0.71
N ILE A 105 3.50 11.03 0.88
CA ILE A 105 2.05 11.16 0.98
C ILE A 105 1.62 11.23 2.45
N ASN A 106 0.82 12.24 2.75
CA ASN A 106 0.04 12.33 3.98
C ASN A 106 -1.45 12.35 3.61
N ALA A 107 -2.17 11.27 3.93
CA ALA A 107 -3.59 11.11 3.63
C ALA A 107 -4.27 10.32 4.75
N PRO A 108 -5.58 10.50 4.98
CA PRO A 108 -6.33 9.77 6.02
C PRO A 108 -6.44 8.27 5.74
N LEU A 109 -6.37 7.88 4.46
CA LEU A 109 -6.37 6.50 3.98
C LEU A 109 -5.70 6.45 2.60
N ILE A 110 -4.88 5.43 2.36
CA ILE A 110 -4.27 5.14 1.07
C ILE A 110 -4.82 3.79 0.58
N ILE A 111 -5.47 3.79 -0.57
CA ILE A 111 -5.87 2.57 -1.28
C ILE A 111 -4.85 2.34 -2.39
N GLY A 112 -3.99 1.32 -2.23
CA GLY A 112 -2.97 0.96 -3.20
C GLY A 112 -3.46 -0.10 -4.19
N VAL A 113 -3.30 0.13 -5.48
CA VAL A 113 -3.53 -0.83 -6.56
C VAL A 113 -2.28 -0.97 -7.43
N GLY A 114 -2.02 -2.16 -7.98
CA GLY A 114 -0.83 -2.38 -8.82
C GLY A 114 0.48 -2.51 -8.03
N PHE A 115 0.41 -2.99 -6.78
CA PHE A 115 1.56 -3.28 -5.91
C PHE A 115 1.68 -4.75 -5.53
N LEU A 116 0.66 -5.56 -5.84
CA LEU A 116 0.63 -6.99 -5.58
C LEU A 116 0.67 -7.77 -6.90
N GLY A 117 1.34 -8.92 -6.90
CA GLY A 117 1.51 -9.78 -8.08
C GLY A 117 2.77 -9.46 -8.89
N GLU A 118 2.93 -10.10 -10.03
CA GLU A 118 4.02 -10.06 -11.01
C GLU A 118 5.41 -10.37 -10.42
N ARG A 119 6.01 -9.47 -9.64
CA ARG A 119 7.35 -9.60 -9.07
C ARG A 119 7.30 -9.92 -7.59
N VAL A 120 7.79 -11.11 -7.22
CA VAL A 120 7.81 -11.58 -5.82
C VAL A 120 8.67 -10.69 -4.93
N ASP A 121 9.84 -10.24 -5.41
CA ASP A 121 10.73 -9.36 -4.67
C ASP A 121 10.07 -8.02 -4.33
N HIS A 122 9.36 -7.40 -5.27
CA HIS A 122 8.59 -6.20 -5.04
C HIS A 122 7.42 -6.42 -4.07
N GLN A 123 6.73 -7.55 -4.19
CA GLN A 123 5.64 -7.89 -3.28
C GLN A 123 6.15 -8.05 -1.83
N MET A 124 7.31 -8.67 -1.62
CA MET A 124 7.93 -8.77 -0.30
C MET A 124 8.35 -7.40 0.25
N ALA A 125 8.93 -6.54 -0.59
CA ALA A 125 9.28 -5.18 -0.22
C ALA A 125 8.05 -4.35 0.18
N VAL A 126 6.93 -4.50 -0.53
CA VAL A 126 5.65 -3.87 -0.20
C VAL A 126 5.15 -4.30 1.19
N GLN A 127 5.23 -5.59 1.55
CA GLN A 127 4.88 -6.06 2.90
C GLN A 127 5.77 -5.41 3.97
N THR A 128 7.07 -5.31 3.71
CA THR A 128 8.00 -4.62 4.61
C THR A 128 7.66 -3.15 4.77
N ALA A 129 7.31 -2.48 3.67
CA ALA A 129 6.92 -1.05 3.70
C ALA A 129 5.64 -0.82 4.51
N LEU A 130 4.64 -1.73 4.47
CA LEU A 130 3.46 -1.64 5.34
C LEU A 130 3.85 -1.61 6.82
N VAL A 131 4.80 -2.44 7.23
CA VAL A 131 5.27 -2.48 8.64
C VAL A 131 6.06 -1.22 9.00
N LYS A 132 6.98 -0.77 8.14
CA LYS A 132 7.73 0.47 8.36
C LYS A 132 6.79 1.68 8.51
N HIS A 133 5.71 1.71 7.76
CA HIS A 133 4.72 2.79 7.75
C HIS A 133 3.46 2.47 8.59
N TYR A 134 3.60 1.71 9.68
CA TYR A 134 2.49 1.22 10.52
C TYR A 134 1.50 2.29 11.02
N LYS A 135 1.93 3.56 11.06
CA LYS A 135 1.08 4.69 11.45
C LYS A 135 0.13 5.14 10.32
N LYS A 136 0.38 4.74 9.08
CA LYS A 136 -0.46 5.07 7.92
C LYS A 136 -1.53 4.00 7.76
N LYS A 137 -2.74 4.42 7.42
CA LYS A 137 -3.81 3.50 7.05
C LYS A 137 -3.67 3.18 5.57
N ILE A 138 -3.30 1.94 5.25
CA ILE A 138 -3.05 1.50 3.88
C ILE A 138 -3.83 0.21 3.63
N LEU A 139 -4.61 0.18 2.55
CA LEU A 139 -5.26 -1.02 2.02
C LEU A 139 -4.70 -1.29 0.63
N LEU A 140 -4.18 -2.48 0.39
CA LEU A 140 -3.70 -2.89 -0.93
C LEU A 140 -4.71 -3.82 -1.57
N PHE A 141 -5.23 -3.43 -2.73
CA PHE A 141 -6.13 -4.23 -3.53
C PHE A 141 -5.31 -5.04 -4.54
N GLY A 142 -5.30 -6.36 -4.36
CA GLY A 142 -4.85 -7.32 -5.36
C GLY A 142 -6.02 -7.87 -6.17
N GLU A 143 -5.72 -8.73 -7.14
CA GLU A 143 -6.78 -9.35 -7.96
C GLU A 143 -7.66 -10.34 -7.19
N HIS A 144 -7.16 -10.87 -6.08
CA HIS A 144 -7.84 -11.92 -5.30
C HIS A 144 -7.92 -11.62 -3.80
N ASP A 145 -7.18 -10.62 -3.33
CA ASP A 145 -7.02 -10.36 -1.90
C ASP A 145 -6.95 -8.85 -1.63
N ILE A 146 -7.38 -8.48 -0.42
CA ILE A 146 -7.08 -7.17 0.16
C ILE A 146 -6.06 -7.39 1.27
N VAL A 147 -4.95 -6.66 1.23
CA VAL A 147 -3.85 -6.79 2.18
C VAL A 147 -3.66 -5.48 2.94
N PHE A 148 -3.54 -5.57 4.24
CA PHE A 148 -3.28 -4.42 5.11
C PHE A 148 -2.59 -4.85 6.41
N LEU A 149 -1.92 -3.92 7.07
CA LEU A 149 -1.41 -4.12 8.41
C LEU A 149 -2.55 -3.93 9.41
N THR A 150 -2.83 -4.99 10.18
CA THR A 150 -3.90 -5.00 11.18
C THR A 150 -3.51 -4.13 12.39
N PRO A 151 -4.34 -3.18 12.85
CA PRO A 151 -4.12 -2.50 14.13
C PRO A 151 -4.27 -3.49 15.30
N PRO A 152 -3.74 -3.19 16.50
CA PRO A 152 -3.76 -4.10 17.66
C PRO A 152 -5.16 -4.62 18.00
N GLU A 153 -6.18 -3.80 17.87
CA GLU A 153 -7.58 -4.18 17.96
C GLU A 153 -8.28 -3.89 16.63
N PHE A 154 -8.89 -4.90 16.05
CA PHE A 154 -9.51 -4.82 14.74
C PHE A 154 -10.82 -5.60 14.70
N SER A 155 -11.83 -5.04 14.06
CA SER A 155 -13.04 -5.76 13.73
C SER A 155 -13.54 -5.40 12.33
N LEU A 156 -14.06 -6.39 11.62
CA LEU A 156 -14.55 -6.25 10.26
C LEU A 156 -15.81 -7.10 10.08
N THR A 157 -16.78 -6.56 9.34
CA THR A 157 -17.96 -7.30 8.89
C THR A 157 -17.67 -7.89 7.52
N LEU A 158 -17.79 -9.20 7.39
CA LEU A 158 -17.57 -9.98 6.18
C LEU A 158 -18.70 -10.99 6.02
N GLU A 159 -18.89 -11.47 4.80
CA GLU A 159 -19.76 -12.62 4.55
C GLU A 159 -19.19 -13.88 5.20
N ASN A 160 -20.06 -14.86 5.49
CA ASN A 160 -19.64 -16.18 5.95
C ASN A 160 -18.81 -16.89 4.86
N ASP A 161 -17.93 -17.78 5.27
CA ASP A 161 -16.98 -18.51 4.42
C ASP A 161 -16.00 -17.64 3.65
N CYS A 162 -15.86 -16.35 4.02
CA CYS A 162 -14.83 -15.49 3.48
C CYS A 162 -13.44 -15.93 3.98
N ARG A 163 -12.48 -16.08 3.06
CA ARG A 163 -11.10 -16.45 3.41
C ARG A 163 -10.42 -15.30 4.14
N VAL A 164 -9.83 -15.61 5.30
CA VAL A 164 -9.03 -14.69 6.11
C VAL A 164 -7.68 -15.33 6.39
N SER A 165 -6.60 -14.64 6.05
CA SER A 165 -5.24 -15.08 6.36
C SER A 165 -4.55 -14.09 7.29
N LEU A 166 -3.89 -14.62 8.32
CA LEU A 166 -3.08 -13.86 9.26
C LEU A 166 -1.61 -14.19 8.99
N TYR A 167 -0.87 -13.24 8.42
CA TYR A 167 0.56 -13.40 8.16
C TYR A 167 1.36 -12.59 9.17
N PRO A 168 2.11 -13.23 10.07
CA PRO A 168 2.91 -12.53 11.08
C PRO A 168 4.15 -11.92 10.46
N MET A 169 4.38 -10.63 10.63
CA MET A 169 5.64 -9.96 10.24
C MET A 169 6.66 -9.94 11.38
N ALA A 170 6.22 -10.25 12.62
CA ALA A 170 7.03 -10.42 13.81
C ALA A 170 6.38 -11.48 14.71
N LYS A 171 7.04 -11.87 15.79
CA LYS A 171 6.45 -12.76 16.81
C LYS A 171 5.28 -12.06 17.49
N CYS A 172 4.11 -12.70 17.53
CA CYS A 172 2.91 -12.17 18.16
C CYS A 172 1.94 -13.28 18.57
N THR A 173 0.99 -12.95 19.43
CA THR A 173 -0.18 -13.77 19.72
C THR A 173 -1.44 -13.03 19.28
N VAL A 174 -2.45 -13.77 18.86
CA VAL A 174 -3.72 -13.22 18.37
C VAL A 174 -4.88 -13.95 19.03
N VAL A 175 -5.81 -13.20 19.62
CA VAL A 175 -7.10 -13.71 20.03
C VAL A 175 -8.11 -13.36 18.95
N SER A 176 -8.83 -14.35 18.42
CA SER A 176 -9.80 -14.15 17.35
C SER A 176 -11.20 -14.57 17.74
N LYS A 177 -12.18 -13.89 17.19
CA LYS A 177 -13.60 -14.28 17.22
C LYS A 177 -14.15 -14.25 15.81
N GLY A 178 -15.09 -15.18 15.50
CA GLY A 178 -15.72 -15.27 14.19
C GLY A 178 -14.90 -15.99 13.13
N LEU A 179 -13.77 -16.63 13.52
CA LEU A 179 -12.95 -17.47 12.63
C LEU A 179 -13.14 -18.95 12.94
N LYS A 180 -13.06 -19.80 11.92
CA LYS A 180 -13.23 -21.25 12.01
C LYS A 180 -12.12 -21.91 12.83
N TRP A 181 -10.88 -21.54 12.57
CA TRP A 181 -9.73 -22.01 13.35
C TRP A 181 -9.34 -20.94 14.37
N LYS A 182 -9.49 -21.29 15.64
CA LYS A 182 -9.14 -20.43 16.75
C LYS A 182 -7.65 -20.12 16.75
N THR A 183 -7.29 -18.96 17.25
CA THR A 183 -5.91 -18.47 17.27
C THR A 183 -5.33 -18.39 18.69
N GLU A 184 -6.16 -18.59 19.71
CA GLU A 184 -5.75 -18.59 21.11
C GLU A 184 -4.66 -19.66 21.33
N ASP A 185 -3.71 -19.38 22.19
CA ASP A 185 -2.56 -20.26 22.53
C ASP A 185 -1.59 -20.55 21.38
N ILE A 186 -1.75 -19.88 20.23
CA ILE A 186 -0.83 -19.99 19.10
C ILE A 186 0.14 -18.80 19.10
N VAL A 187 1.43 -19.10 19.11
CA VAL A 187 2.48 -18.10 18.87
C VAL A 187 2.74 -18.03 17.36
N PHE A 188 2.34 -16.94 16.77
CA PHE A 188 2.58 -16.65 15.35
C PHE A 188 3.97 -16.03 15.17
N SER A 189 4.71 -16.45 14.16
CA SER A 189 5.93 -15.79 13.69
C SER A 189 6.29 -16.23 12.28
N PRO A 190 7.10 -15.46 11.52
CA PRO A 190 7.58 -15.88 10.20
C PRO A 190 8.36 -17.20 10.21
N LEU A 191 8.95 -17.56 11.36
CA LEU A 191 9.76 -18.77 11.55
C LEU A 191 9.00 -19.93 12.22
N ASN A 192 7.73 -19.74 12.54
CA ASN A 192 6.93 -20.76 13.23
C ASN A 192 5.55 -20.91 12.56
N THR A 193 4.49 -20.49 13.21
CA THR A 193 3.12 -20.65 12.71
C THR A 193 2.69 -19.44 11.90
N ILE A 194 2.14 -19.68 10.72
CA ILE A 194 1.51 -18.72 9.82
C ILE A 194 0.04 -19.08 9.70
N GLY A 195 -0.85 -18.10 9.89
CA GLY A 195 -2.29 -18.30 9.91
C GLY A 195 -2.94 -18.16 8.52
N THR A 196 -2.49 -18.93 7.54
CA THR A 196 -3.07 -18.87 6.19
C THR A 196 -4.38 -19.65 6.06
N SER A 197 -5.27 -19.16 5.20
CA SER A 197 -6.49 -19.86 4.76
C SER A 197 -7.49 -20.16 5.88
N ASN A 198 -7.57 -19.35 6.91
CA ASN A 198 -8.71 -19.35 7.82
C ASN A 198 -9.96 -18.82 7.10
N CYS A 199 -11.12 -18.98 7.67
CA CYS A 199 -12.36 -18.46 7.11
C CYS A 199 -13.31 -17.96 8.19
N THR A 200 -14.20 -17.07 7.80
CA THR A 200 -15.25 -16.53 8.68
C THR A 200 -16.33 -17.58 8.95
N THR A 201 -16.83 -17.60 10.17
CA THR A 201 -18.00 -18.41 10.59
C THR A 201 -19.12 -17.55 11.14
N GLU A 202 -18.89 -16.25 11.27
CA GLU A 202 -19.83 -15.24 11.71
C GLU A 202 -19.67 -14.00 10.80
N ASP A 203 -20.72 -13.19 10.70
CA ASP A 203 -20.71 -11.95 9.88
C ASP A 203 -19.70 -10.91 10.40
N LYS A 204 -19.25 -11.04 11.63
CA LYS A 204 -18.26 -10.14 12.24
C LYS A 204 -17.09 -10.93 12.77
N ILE A 205 -15.90 -10.56 12.32
CA ILE A 205 -14.64 -11.00 12.92
C ILE A 205 -14.09 -9.94 13.86
N CYS A 206 -13.46 -10.37 14.94
CA CYS A 206 -12.69 -9.52 15.83
C CYS A 206 -11.32 -10.14 16.04
N LEU A 207 -10.29 -9.30 15.99
CA LEU A 207 -8.90 -9.69 16.22
C LEU A 207 -8.31 -8.76 17.27
N LEU A 208 -7.65 -9.34 18.26
CA LEU A 208 -6.84 -8.63 19.25
C LEU A 208 -5.46 -9.28 19.24
N TYR A 209 -4.43 -8.54 18.82
CA TYR A 209 -3.08 -9.05 18.86
C TYR A 209 -2.19 -8.29 19.83
N THR A 210 -1.24 -9.01 20.40
CA THR A 210 -0.15 -8.47 21.20
C THR A 210 1.17 -8.88 20.59
N SER A 211 2.08 -7.94 20.39
CA SER A 211 3.45 -8.22 19.98
C SER A 211 4.36 -8.12 21.19
N ASP A 212 5.38 -8.98 21.27
CA ASP A 212 6.44 -8.88 22.29
C ASP A 212 7.36 -7.65 22.11
N ALA A 213 7.00 -6.72 21.24
CA ALA A 213 7.78 -5.51 20.92
C ALA A 213 7.84 -4.46 22.06
N ALA A 214 7.43 -4.82 23.28
CA ALA A 214 7.50 -3.93 24.44
C ALA A 214 8.84 -4.00 25.20
N ASP A 215 9.77 -4.92 24.85
CA ASP A 215 11.00 -5.16 25.63
C ASP A 215 12.28 -4.57 25.01
N ASP A 216 12.23 -3.92 23.85
CA ASP A 216 13.45 -3.38 23.18
C ASP A 216 13.70 -1.87 23.44
N THR A 217 13.14 -1.30 24.50
CA THR A 217 13.41 0.11 24.87
C THR A 217 14.28 0.28 26.11
N ASP A 218 15.15 -0.68 26.45
CA ASP A 218 16.16 -0.47 27.49
C ASP A 218 17.45 -1.25 27.12
N SER A 219 18.30 -0.64 26.31
CA SER A 219 19.74 -0.94 26.27
C SER A 219 20.50 0.25 25.66
#